data_6f8256c582aeeaf38c0052fad13ead26
#
_entry.id   6f8256c582aeeaf38c0052fad13ead26
#
_cell.length_a   1.000
_cell.length_b   1.000
_cell.length_c   1.000
_cell.angle_alpha   90.00
_cell.angle_beta   90.00
_cell.angle_gamma   90.00
#
_symmetry.space_group_name_H-M   'P 1'
#
loop_
_entity.id
_entity.type
_entity.pdbx_description
1 polymer ?
#
loop_
_entity_poly.entity_id
_entity_poly.type
_entity_poly.pdbx_seq_one_letter_code
_entity_poly.pdbx_strand_id
1 'polypeptide(L)'
;GAGAQAGIPEAGTTPLPTNYDVVAPGANDDGSGTVLTMELARVFAESGIQFDATLVFITVAGEEQGLIGSAAHAKQAATDKLQIDAVFNNDIVGNVTSGNGTIDSKSVRVYADGPEDSASRALARFVVRQAARYVPSQRVRPMARVDRFGRGSDHSSFNANGYPAICFRESNENYSKQHSALDTIDGVSFPYLLQNAKVNAAGVAVLALAPPAPTVMSERGAPLLGRQPSGYDAALRWTASPGAVAYRIFWREAWNMDWQHEMTIGNVTEYIIPNVSIDDYVFGVAAVDAAGHESVISAYVVPPRRPAATATQPSSMQ
;
A
#
# COMPACT_ATOMS: atom_id res chain seq x y z
N GLY A 1 -23.40 9.36 3.38
CA GLY A 1 -23.84 7.99 3.29
C GLY A 1 -23.01 7.30 2.23
N ALA A 2 -21.85 6.72 2.61
CA ALA A 2 -21.19 5.73 1.78
C ALA A 2 -22.04 4.47 1.88
N GLY A 3 -22.81 4.15 0.81
CA GLY A 3 -23.47 2.89 0.71
C GLY A 3 -22.40 1.79 0.67
N ALA A 4 -22.53 0.82 1.57
CA ALA A 4 -21.86 -0.45 1.42
C ALA A 4 -22.14 -0.91 -0.02
N GLN A 5 -21.12 -1.01 -0.86
CA GLN A 5 -21.25 -1.70 -2.13
C GLN A 5 -21.36 -3.18 -1.78
N ALA A 6 -22.58 -3.65 -1.59
CA ALA A 6 -22.85 -5.07 -1.67
C ALA A 6 -22.18 -5.56 -2.95
N GLY A 7 -21.30 -6.56 -2.85
CA GLY A 7 -20.60 -7.11 -3.99
C GLY A 7 -21.62 -7.38 -5.10
N ILE A 8 -21.32 -6.94 -6.32
CA ILE A 8 -22.13 -7.25 -7.48
C ILE A 8 -22.06 -8.78 -7.61
N PRO A 9 -23.17 -9.53 -7.50
CA PRO A 9 -23.14 -10.97 -7.70
C PRO A 9 -22.52 -11.25 -9.06
N GLU A 10 -21.61 -12.21 -9.14
CA GLU A 10 -21.14 -12.70 -10.43
C GLU A 10 -22.35 -13.06 -11.29
N ALA A 11 -22.36 -12.59 -12.55
CA ALA A 11 -23.50 -12.78 -13.42
C ALA A 11 -23.81 -14.28 -13.56
N GLY A 12 -24.92 -14.72 -13.00
CA GLY A 12 -25.41 -16.09 -13.07
C GLY A 12 -25.49 -16.89 -11.76
N THR A 13 -25.04 -16.35 -10.63
CA THR A 13 -25.20 -17.02 -9.33
C THR A 13 -26.25 -16.29 -8.48
N THR A 14 -27.35 -16.96 -8.21
CA THR A 14 -28.25 -16.54 -7.12
C THR A 14 -27.48 -16.72 -5.81
N PRO A 15 -27.35 -15.68 -4.96
CA PRO A 15 -26.72 -15.85 -3.66
C PRO A 15 -27.40 -16.98 -2.92
N LEU A 16 -26.64 -18.01 -2.53
CA LEU A 16 -27.19 -19.05 -1.66
C LEU A 16 -27.59 -18.40 -0.33
N PRO A 17 -28.71 -18.81 0.27
CA PRO A 17 -29.08 -18.32 1.59
C PRO A 17 -27.98 -18.64 2.58
N THR A 18 -27.62 -17.68 3.42
CA THR A 18 -26.60 -17.84 4.48
C THR A 18 -27.00 -19.03 5.36
N ASN A 19 -26.15 -20.04 5.38
CA ASN A 19 -26.36 -21.20 6.23
C ASN A 19 -25.32 -21.20 7.36
N TYR A 20 -25.75 -20.86 8.56
CA TYR A 20 -24.88 -20.81 9.75
C TYR A 20 -24.55 -22.18 10.33
N ASP A 21 -25.13 -23.27 9.82
CA ASP A 21 -24.88 -24.64 10.28
C ASP A 21 -23.74 -25.30 9.49
N VAL A 22 -23.22 -24.66 8.45
CA VAL A 22 -22.11 -25.17 7.66
C VAL A 22 -20.80 -24.58 8.16
N VAL A 23 -19.83 -25.48 8.43
CA VAL A 23 -18.47 -25.06 8.79
C VAL A 23 -17.79 -24.46 7.57
N ALA A 24 -17.36 -23.19 7.67
CA ALA A 24 -16.50 -22.51 6.71
C ALA A 24 -15.16 -22.25 7.39
N PRO A 25 -14.12 -23.06 7.13
CA PRO A 25 -12.86 -23.00 7.88
C PRO A 25 -12.12 -21.67 7.73
N GLY A 26 -12.21 -21.01 6.57
CA GLY A 26 -11.53 -19.75 6.32
C GLY A 26 -10.00 -19.84 6.46
N ALA A 27 -9.39 -20.97 6.08
CA ALA A 27 -7.98 -21.22 6.33
C ALA A 27 -7.07 -20.30 5.53
N ASN A 28 -7.47 -19.94 4.32
CA ASN A 28 -6.80 -18.98 3.48
C ASN A 28 -7.46 -17.59 3.53
N ASP A 29 -8.78 -17.54 3.57
CA ASP A 29 -9.62 -16.34 3.63
C ASP A 29 -10.31 -16.22 5.01
N ASP A 30 -9.76 -15.54 6.05
CA ASP A 30 -8.42 -14.94 6.07
C ASP A 30 -7.55 -15.47 7.22
N GLY A 31 -7.56 -16.77 7.44
CA GLY A 31 -6.63 -17.41 8.38
C GLY A 31 -5.16 -17.17 7.99
N SER A 32 -4.86 -17.10 6.68
CA SER A 32 -3.50 -16.91 6.20
C SER A 32 -2.95 -15.52 6.54
N GLY A 33 -3.70 -14.44 6.34
CA GLY A 33 -3.27 -13.08 6.66
C GLY A 33 -3.24 -12.82 8.17
N THR A 34 -4.21 -13.38 8.90
CA THR A 34 -4.23 -13.32 10.37
C THR A 34 -2.98 -13.94 10.98
N VAL A 35 -2.63 -15.17 10.59
CA VAL A 35 -1.43 -15.85 11.09
C VAL A 35 -0.14 -15.13 10.68
N LEU A 36 -0.07 -14.62 9.46
CA LEU A 36 1.06 -13.81 8.99
C LEU A 36 1.25 -12.59 9.90
N THR A 37 0.19 -11.86 10.20
CA THR A 37 0.22 -10.68 11.07
C THR A 37 0.66 -11.03 12.50
N MET A 38 0.16 -12.14 13.07
CA MET A 38 0.57 -12.63 14.38
C MET A 38 2.05 -13.02 14.42
N GLU A 39 2.53 -13.70 13.38
CA GLU A 39 3.94 -14.10 13.29
C GLU A 39 4.87 -12.88 13.15
N LEU A 40 4.48 -11.85 12.41
CA LEU A 40 5.24 -10.59 12.35
C LEU A 40 5.32 -9.95 13.74
N ALA A 41 4.22 -9.90 14.48
CA ALA A 41 4.22 -9.37 15.85
C ALA A 41 5.22 -10.12 16.74
N ARG A 42 5.22 -11.45 16.69
CA ARG A 42 6.14 -12.28 17.44
C ARG A 42 7.60 -12.04 17.04
N VAL A 43 7.89 -12.09 15.74
CA VAL A 43 9.26 -11.94 15.23
C VAL A 43 9.83 -10.56 15.57
N PHE A 44 9.05 -9.50 15.41
CA PHE A 44 9.52 -8.15 15.74
C PHE A 44 9.71 -7.95 17.23
N ALA A 45 8.82 -8.50 18.08
CA ALA A 45 8.99 -8.44 19.52
C ALA A 45 10.26 -9.18 20.02
N GLU A 46 10.61 -10.29 19.36
CA GLU A 46 11.77 -11.12 19.70
C GLU A 46 13.08 -10.66 19.03
N SER A 47 13.01 -9.77 18.04
CA SER A 47 14.17 -9.36 17.24
C SER A 47 15.23 -8.57 18.00
N GLY A 48 14.84 -7.90 19.08
CA GLY A 48 15.70 -6.95 19.81
C GLY A 48 15.97 -5.64 19.05
N ILE A 49 15.37 -5.44 17.89
CA ILE A 49 15.50 -4.21 17.09
C ILE A 49 14.71 -3.10 17.79
N GLN A 50 15.35 -1.94 17.95
CA GLN A 50 14.68 -0.73 18.38
C GLN A 50 14.22 0.04 17.13
N PHE A 51 12.91 0.10 16.93
CA PHE A 51 12.30 0.82 15.82
C PHE A 51 12.09 2.29 16.18
N ASP A 52 12.21 3.17 15.21
CA ASP A 52 11.96 4.61 15.37
C ASP A 52 10.47 4.95 15.29
N ALA A 53 9.63 4.01 14.84
CA ALA A 53 8.18 4.12 14.77
C ALA A 53 7.49 3.04 15.58
N THR A 54 6.27 3.32 16.06
CA THR A 54 5.41 2.33 16.71
C THR A 54 4.85 1.36 15.68
N LEU A 55 5.02 0.06 15.92
CA LEU A 55 4.39 -1.01 15.14
C LEU A 55 3.12 -1.48 15.84
N VAL A 56 2.00 -1.45 15.13
CA VAL A 56 0.69 -1.89 15.62
C VAL A 56 0.22 -3.08 14.78
N PHE A 57 -0.02 -4.21 15.43
CA PHE A 57 -0.54 -5.43 14.80
C PHE A 57 -1.98 -5.61 15.25
N ILE A 58 -2.90 -5.66 14.30
CA ILE A 58 -4.33 -5.75 14.56
C ILE A 58 -4.97 -6.84 13.71
N THR A 59 -5.95 -7.52 14.27
CA THR A 59 -6.94 -8.31 13.55
C THR A 59 -8.29 -7.65 13.78
N VAL A 60 -9.07 -7.48 12.72
CA VAL A 60 -10.37 -6.79 12.78
C VAL A 60 -11.50 -7.78 12.52
N ALA A 61 -12.65 -7.55 13.13
CA ALA A 61 -13.82 -8.40 12.97
C ALA A 61 -14.77 -7.84 11.90
N GLY A 62 -15.53 -8.74 11.26
CA GLY A 62 -16.63 -8.36 10.38
C GLY A 62 -16.20 -7.78 9.04
N GLU A 63 -15.10 -8.29 8.47
CA GLU A 63 -14.68 -7.95 7.10
C GLU A 63 -15.78 -8.37 6.12
N GLU A 64 -16.17 -9.63 6.13
CA GLU A 64 -17.18 -10.26 5.26
C GLU A 64 -18.59 -9.65 5.41
N GLN A 65 -18.86 -9.02 6.54
CA GLN A 65 -20.12 -8.31 6.82
C GLN A 65 -20.08 -6.83 6.39
N GLY A 66 -19.04 -6.41 5.68
CA GLY A 66 -18.89 -5.08 5.12
C GLY A 66 -17.86 -4.21 5.85
N LEU A 67 -16.69 -4.75 6.15
CA LEU A 67 -15.53 -4.04 6.71
C LEU A 67 -15.81 -3.35 8.06
N ILE A 68 -16.65 -3.97 8.92
CA ILE A 68 -17.19 -3.31 10.12
C ILE A 68 -16.07 -2.88 11.07
N GLY A 69 -15.14 -3.79 11.38
CA GLY A 69 -14.08 -3.53 12.35
C GLY A 69 -13.06 -2.52 11.84
N SER A 70 -12.59 -2.66 10.60
CA SER A 70 -11.63 -1.73 10.01
C SER A 70 -12.22 -0.34 9.80
N ALA A 71 -13.49 -0.25 9.39
CA ALA A 71 -14.18 1.03 9.23
C ALA A 71 -14.31 1.77 10.57
N ALA A 72 -14.66 1.06 11.64
CA ALA A 72 -14.75 1.63 12.98
C ALA A 72 -13.36 2.11 13.46
N HIS A 73 -12.33 1.27 13.30
CA HIS A 73 -10.96 1.58 13.71
C HIS A 73 -10.37 2.78 12.93
N ALA A 74 -10.46 2.77 11.60
CA ALA A 74 -9.95 3.85 10.77
C ALA A 74 -10.65 5.19 11.03
N LYS A 75 -11.98 5.16 11.25
CA LYS A 75 -12.77 6.34 11.62
C LYS A 75 -12.35 6.88 12.99
N GLN A 76 -12.15 6.01 13.98
CA GLN A 76 -11.69 6.42 15.30
C GLN A 76 -10.29 7.03 15.22
N ALA A 77 -9.35 6.39 14.52
CA ALA A 77 -8.00 6.91 14.30
C ALA A 77 -8.02 8.32 13.68
N ALA A 78 -8.88 8.53 12.67
CA ALA A 78 -9.03 9.84 12.03
C ALA A 78 -9.66 10.88 12.99
N THR A 79 -10.62 10.48 13.84
CA THR A 79 -11.22 11.35 14.86
C THR A 79 -10.18 11.78 15.88
N ASP A 80 -9.34 10.85 16.33
CA ASP A 80 -8.26 11.08 17.29
C ASP A 80 -7.03 11.73 16.67
N LYS A 81 -7.05 11.96 15.35
CA LYS A 81 -5.94 12.53 14.56
C LYS A 81 -4.64 11.74 14.73
N LEU A 82 -4.73 10.44 14.83
CA LEU A 82 -3.55 9.58 14.89
C LEU A 82 -2.76 9.71 13.59
N GLN A 83 -1.45 9.81 13.71
CA GLN A 83 -0.56 9.71 12.56
C GLN A 83 -0.32 8.24 12.26
N ILE A 84 -0.78 7.79 11.11
CA ILE A 84 -0.54 6.45 10.58
C ILE A 84 0.20 6.61 9.26
N ASP A 85 1.48 6.24 9.24
CA ASP A 85 2.34 6.42 8.09
C ASP A 85 2.14 5.33 7.03
N ALA A 86 1.68 4.14 7.45
CA ALA A 86 1.38 3.04 6.53
C ALA A 86 0.46 1.99 7.17
N VAL A 87 -0.36 1.36 6.32
CA VAL A 87 -1.16 0.18 6.67
C VAL A 87 -0.87 -0.94 5.66
N PHE A 88 -0.46 -2.09 6.18
CA PHE A 88 -0.19 -3.31 5.42
C PHE A 88 -1.31 -4.30 5.72
N ASN A 89 -2.28 -4.41 4.84
CA ASN A 89 -3.38 -5.37 4.96
C ASN A 89 -3.00 -6.67 4.27
N ASN A 90 -3.18 -7.80 4.94
CA ASN A 90 -2.94 -9.13 4.39
C ASN A 90 -4.27 -9.88 4.35
N ASP A 91 -4.71 -10.26 3.16
CA ASP A 91 -6.00 -10.88 2.95
C ASP A 91 -5.90 -11.86 1.78
N ILE A 92 -6.05 -13.15 2.07
CA ILE A 92 -5.86 -14.25 1.13
C ILE A 92 -4.41 -14.27 0.58
N VAL A 93 -3.46 -14.74 1.38
CA VAL A 93 -2.02 -14.69 1.05
C VAL A 93 -1.33 -16.05 1.10
N GLY A 94 -2.09 -17.14 1.17
CA GLY A 94 -1.54 -18.49 1.43
C GLY A 94 -1.62 -19.47 0.26
N ASN A 95 -2.47 -19.30 -0.74
CA ASN A 95 -2.65 -20.28 -1.81
C ASN A 95 -1.81 -19.95 -3.06
N VAL A 96 -1.35 -20.97 -3.77
CA VAL A 96 -0.52 -20.85 -4.99
C VAL A 96 -1.21 -21.33 -6.25
N THR A 97 -2.35 -22.02 -6.13
CA THR A 97 -3.02 -22.67 -7.25
C THR A 97 -4.40 -22.05 -7.48
N SER A 98 -4.58 -21.39 -8.60
CA SER A 98 -5.87 -20.82 -9.00
C SER A 98 -6.90 -21.91 -9.38
N GLY A 99 -8.18 -21.54 -9.47
CA GLY A 99 -9.26 -22.46 -9.85
C GLY A 99 -9.13 -23.06 -11.25
N ASN A 100 -8.34 -22.47 -12.14
CA ASN A 100 -8.03 -23.01 -13.46
C ASN A 100 -6.74 -23.86 -13.49
N GLY A 101 -6.13 -24.13 -12.33
CA GLY A 101 -4.92 -24.94 -12.21
C GLY A 101 -3.60 -24.20 -12.46
N THR A 102 -3.64 -22.90 -12.73
CA THR A 102 -2.40 -22.10 -12.84
C THR A 102 -1.72 -22.00 -11.48
N ILE A 103 -0.41 -22.26 -11.45
CA ILE A 103 0.40 -22.23 -10.22
C ILE A 103 1.38 -21.05 -10.29
N ASP A 104 1.39 -20.22 -9.26
CA ASP A 104 2.40 -19.18 -9.05
C ASP A 104 2.76 -19.09 -7.57
N SER A 105 3.90 -19.64 -7.20
CA SER A 105 4.48 -19.60 -5.85
C SER A 105 5.59 -18.56 -5.71
N LYS A 106 5.80 -17.71 -6.72
CA LYS A 106 6.96 -16.79 -6.81
C LYS A 106 6.57 -15.33 -6.85
N SER A 107 5.28 -15.01 -6.84
CA SER A 107 4.83 -13.63 -6.79
C SER A 107 3.67 -13.42 -5.82
N VAL A 108 3.53 -12.18 -5.36
CA VAL A 108 2.42 -11.69 -4.55
C VAL A 108 1.92 -10.38 -5.17
N ARG A 109 0.61 -10.15 -5.15
CA ARG A 109 0.02 -8.89 -5.61
C ARG A 109 -0.06 -7.91 -4.45
N VAL A 110 0.14 -6.62 -4.75
CA VAL A 110 -0.08 -5.52 -3.81
C VAL A 110 -0.99 -4.50 -4.47
N TYR A 111 -2.20 -4.41 -3.97
CA TYR A 111 -3.19 -3.44 -4.41
C TYR A 111 -2.99 -2.10 -3.70
N ALA A 112 -3.14 -1.01 -4.43
CA ALA A 112 -2.96 0.34 -3.91
C ALA A 112 -3.92 1.33 -4.56
N ASP A 113 -4.57 2.14 -3.74
CA ASP A 113 -5.53 3.14 -4.19
C ASP A 113 -4.88 4.26 -5.00
N GLY A 114 -5.65 4.81 -5.95
CA GLY A 114 -5.23 5.94 -6.80
C GLY A 114 -5.38 7.31 -6.11
N PRO A 115 -5.00 8.36 -6.83
CA PRO A 115 -4.38 8.41 -8.15
C PRO A 115 -2.95 7.90 -8.20
N GLU A 116 -2.28 7.97 -9.39
CA GLU A 116 -0.98 7.33 -9.64
C GLU A 116 0.11 7.66 -8.62
N ASP A 117 0.17 8.87 -8.13
CA ASP A 117 1.14 9.29 -7.12
C ASP A 117 0.50 9.52 -5.74
N SER A 118 -0.55 8.76 -5.42
CA SER A 118 -1.11 8.72 -4.07
C SER A 118 -0.11 8.14 -3.08
N ALA A 119 -0.32 8.42 -1.80
CA ALA A 119 0.49 7.84 -0.73
C ALA A 119 0.43 6.30 -0.72
N SER A 120 -0.73 5.70 -1.05
CA SER A 120 -0.87 4.23 -1.18
C SER A 120 -0.02 3.69 -2.34
N ARG A 121 0.00 4.36 -3.51
CA ARG A 121 0.85 3.96 -4.64
C ARG A 121 2.33 4.13 -4.33
N ALA A 122 2.71 5.19 -3.64
CA ALA A 122 4.07 5.40 -3.17
C ALA A 122 4.51 4.28 -2.20
N LEU A 123 3.63 3.88 -1.28
CA LEU A 123 3.86 2.77 -0.35
C LEU A 123 3.99 1.43 -1.09
N ALA A 124 3.15 1.15 -2.09
CA ALA A 124 3.27 -0.07 -2.89
C ALA A 124 4.61 -0.14 -3.63
N ARG A 125 5.05 0.97 -4.27
CA ARG A 125 6.39 1.03 -4.91
C ARG A 125 7.52 0.86 -3.92
N PHE A 126 7.38 1.42 -2.72
CA PHE A 126 8.34 1.21 -1.63
C PHE A 126 8.47 -0.29 -1.31
N VAL A 127 7.35 -1.00 -1.12
CA VAL A 127 7.37 -2.45 -0.85
C VAL A 127 8.02 -3.24 -1.99
N VAL A 128 7.72 -2.89 -3.26
CA VAL A 128 8.37 -3.53 -4.43
C VAL A 128 9.89 -3.39 -4.34
N ARG A 129 10.40 -2.20 -4.01
CA ARG A 129 11.84 -1.93 -3.89
C ARG A 129 12.46 -2.70 -2.73
N GLN A 130 11.83 -2.71 -1.55
CA GLN A 130 12.34 -3.42 -0.39
C GLN A 130 12.31 -4.94 -0.60
N ALA A 131 11.24 -5.47 -1.20
CA ALA A 131 11.17 -6.88 -1.54
C ALA A 131 12.25 -7.31 -2.53
N ALA A 132 12.51 -6.52 -3.58
CA ALA A 132 13.58 -6.79 -4.52
C ALA A 132 14.97 -6.83 -3.86
N ARG A 133 15.18 -6.01 -2.83
CA ARG A 133 16.44 -5.93 -2.08
C ARG A 133 16.61 -7.07 -1.08
N TYR A 134 15.58 -7.37 -0.29
CA TYR A 134 15.69 -8.28 0.87
C TYR A 134 15.08 -9.66 0.64
N VAL A 135 14.14 -9.80 -0.28
CA VAL A 135 13.41 -11.05 -0.57
C VAL A 135 13.34 -11.28 -2.08
N PRO A 136 14.48 -11.33 -2.80
CA PRO A 136 14.49 -11.41 -4.27
C PRO A 136 13.86 -12.71 -4.81
N SER A 137 13.61 -13.69 -3.94
CA SER A 137 12.90 -14.93 -4.26
C SER A 137 11.40 -14.75 -4.45
N GLN A 138 10.83 -13.62 -4.00
CA GLN A 138 9.39 -13.33 -4.06
C GLN A 138 9.14 -12.02 -4.81
N ARG A 139 8.59 -12.11 -6.01
CA ARG A 139 8.26 -10.93 -6.81
C ARG A 139 6.99 -10.25 -6.28
N VAL A 140 7.06 -8.97 -5.97
CA VAL A 140 5.89 -8.16 -5.69
C VAL A 140 5.36 -7.56 -7.00
N ARG A 141 4.07 -7.76 -7.28
CA ARG A 141 3.36 -7.19 -8.43
C ARG A 141 2.47 -6.04 -7.94
N PRO A 142 2.86 -4.77 -8.18
CA PRO A 142 2.02 -3.64 -7.82
C PRO A 142 0.81 -3.59 -8.75
N MET A 143 -0.38 -3.48 -8.15
CA MET A 143 -1.64 -3.40 -8.87
C MET A 143 -2.16 -1.98 -8.83
N ALA A 144 -2.30 -1.34 -10.00
CA ALA A 144 -2.78 0.03 -10.12
C ALA A 144 -4.30 0.15 -9.89
N ARG A 145 -4.80 -0.45 -8.82
CA ARG A 145 -6.22 -0.52 -8.42
C ARG A 145 -6.31 -0.59 -6.91
N VAL A 146 -7.39 -0.04 -6.35
CA VAL A 146 -7.66 -0.17 -4.91
C VAL A 146 -7.78 -1.63 -4.49
N ASP A 147 -8.49 -2.47 -5.27
CA ASP A 147 -8.63 -3.91 -5.06
C ASP A 147 -9.09 -4.60 -6.37
N ARG A 148 -9.45 -5.86 -6.28
CA ARG A 148 -10.10 -6.66 -7.33
C ARG A 148 -11.37 -5.97 -7.83
N PHE A 149 -11.79 -6.29 -9.05
CA PHE A 149 -12.99 -5.68 -9.63
C PHE A 149 -14.25 -6.02 -8.81
N GLY A 150 -14.96 -4.99 -8.32
CA GLY A 150 -16.19 -5.14 -7.54
C GLY A 150 -16.00 -5.72 -6.13
N ARG A 151 -14.76 -5.83 -5.64
CA ARG A 151 -14.41 -6.34 -4.30
C ARG A 151 -13.55 -5.33 -3.54
N GLY A 152 -13.42 -5.54 -2.25
CA GLY A 152 -12.61 -4.71 -1.37
C GLY A 152 -11.93 -5.54 -0.28
N SER A 153 -11.32 -4.88 0.67
CA SER A 153 -10.79 -5.42 1.92
C SER A 153 -10.50 -4.28 2.90
N ASP A 154 -10.07 -4.59 4.09
CA ASP A 154 -9.91 -3.68 5.23
C ASP A 154 -9.05 -2.44 4.97
N HIS A 155 -8.04 -2.52 4.09
CA HIS A 155 -7.23 -1.37 3.67
C HIS A 155 -8.07 -0.22 3.09
N SER A 156 -9.21 -0.54 2.45
CA SER A 156 -10.10 0.46 1.86
C SER A 156 -10.68 1.40 2.90
N SER A 157 -10.94 0.89 4.12
CA SER A 157 -11.41 1.70 5.25
C SER A 157 -10.40 2.76 5.66
N PHE A 158 -9.11 2.42 5.66
CA PHE A 158 -8.02 3.35 5.96
C PHE A 158 -7.82 4.37 4.85
N ASN A 159 -7.82 3.93 3.58
CA ASN A 159 -7.72 4.83 2.42
C ASN A 159 -8.86 5.85 2.41
N ALA A 160 -10.10 5.43 2.72
CA ALA A 160 -11.26 6.32 2.81
C ALA A 160 -11.12 7.40 3.90
N ASN A 161 -10.30 7.16 4.92
CA ASN A 161 -9.99 8.09 5.99
C ASN A 161 -8.67 8.85 5.78
N GLY A 162 -8.04 8.71 4.59
CA GLY A 162 -6.85 9.47 4.18
C GLY A 162 -5.52 8.85 4.60
N TYR A 163 -5.50 7.63 5.10
CA TYR A 163 -4.29 6.91 5.46
C TYR A 163 -3.71 6.12 4.29
N PRO A 164 -2.38 6.06 4.14
CA PRO A 164 -1.73 5.21 3.15
C PRO A 164 -1.94 3.73 3.49
N ALA A 165 -2.73 3.03 2.73
CA ALA A 165 -3.00 1.61 2.95
C ALA A 165 -2.88 0.81 1.66
N ILE A 166 -2.29 -0.38 1.77
CA ILE A 166 -2.11 -1.36 0.69
C ILE A 166 -2.62 -2.72 1.11
N CYS A 167 -3.02 -3.54 0.13
CA CYS A 167 -3.49 -4.90 0.38
C CYS A 167 -2.64 -5.92 -0.36
N PHE A 168 -2.06 -6.84 0.40
CA PHE A 168 -1.38 -8.02 -0.12
C PHE A 168 -2.40 -9.11 -0.42
N ARG A 169 -2.25 -9.71 -1.61
CA ARG A 169 -3.05 -10.86 -2.03
C ARG A 169 -2.19 -11.85 -2.79
N GLU A 170 -2.51 -13.12 -2.66
CA GLU A 170 -1.86 -14.18 -3.41
C GLU A 170 -1.86 -13.92 -4.93
N SER A 171 -0.92 -14.53 -5.62
CA SER A 171 -0.69 -14.28 -7.05
C SER A 171 -1.88 -14.61 -7.93
N ASN A 172 -2.56 -15.71 -7.64
CA ASN A 172 -3.73 -16.21 -8.36
C ASN A 172 -4.72 -16.79 -7.37
N GLU A 173 -5.88 -16.17 -7.24
CA GLU A 173 -6.91 -16.62 -6.32
C GLU A 173 -7.66 -17.86 -6.81
N ASN A 174 -8.10 -18.69 -5.88
CA ASN A 174 -8.98 -19.82 -6.16
C ASN A 174 -10.39 -19.51 -5.68
N TYR A 175 -11.16 -18.89 -6.53
CA TYR A 175 -12.56 -18.49 -6.22
C TYR A 175 -13.48 -19.68 -5.89
N SER A 176 -13.13 -20.92 -6.29
CA SER A 176 -13.93 -22.09 -5.94
C SER A 176 -13.80 -22.52 -4.47
N LYS A 177 -12.82 -22.00 -3.76
CA LYS A 177 -12.59 -22.29 -2.34
C LYS A 177 -13.05 -21.19 -1.42
N GLN A 178 -12.89 -19.91 -1.83
CA GLN A 178 -13.26 -18.75 -1.02
C GLN A 178 -14.74 -18.80 -0.61
N HIS A 179 -15.05 -18.33 0.59
CA HIS A 179 -16.41 -18.27 1.16
C HIS A 179 -17.13 -19.63 1.17
N SER A 180 -16.40 -20.72 1.32
CA SER A 180 -16.98 -22.07 1.28
C SER A 180 -16.32 -23.03 2.27
N ALA A 181 -16.95 -24.19 2.48
CA ALA A 181 -16.40 -25.28 3.27
C ALA A 181 -15.10 -25.89 2.68
N LEU A 182 -14.72 -25.49 1.47
CA LEU A 182 -13.52 -25.97 0.78
C LEU A 182 -12.27 -25.12 1.07
N ASP A 183 -12.42 -24.01 1.79
CA ASP A 183 -11.28 -23.20 2.23
C ASP A 183 -10.60 -23.81 3.46
N THR A 184 -9.95 -24.95 3.22
CA THR A 184 -9.29 -25.76 4.22
C THR A 184 -7.78 -25.55 4.22
N ILE A 185 -7.12 -25.99 5.29
CA ILE A 185 -5.67 -25.87 5.47
C ILE A 185 -4.86 -26.50 4.34
N ASP A 186 -5.40 -27.52 3.67
CA ASP A 186 -4.75 -28.17 2.52
C ASP A 186 -4.60 -27.24 1.31
N GLY A 187 -5.34 -26.14 1.28
CA GLY A 187 -5.22 -25.08 0.28
C GLY A 187 -4.07 -24.11 0.55
N VAL A 188 -3.50 -24.12 1.75
CA VAL A 188 -2.47 -23.19 2.18
C VAL A 188 -1.06 -23.75 1.96
N SER A 189 -0.26 -23.03 1.18
CA SER A 189 1.16 -23.32 0.99
C SER A 189 1.99 -22.56 2.02
N PHE A 190 2.41 -23.21 3.10
CA PHE A 190 3.24 -22.59 4.13
C PHE A 190 4.56 -22.01 3.61
N PRO A 191 5.29 -22.65 2.65
CA PRO A 191 6.48 -22.03 2.07
C PRO A 191 6.17 -20.71 1.33
N TYR A 192 5.04 -20.61 0.66
CA TYR A 192 4.60 -19.39 -0.01
C TYR A 192 4.19 -18.30 1.00
N LEU A 193 3.39 -18.68 1.99
CA LEU A 193 2.99 -17.79 3.08
C LEU A 193 4.20 -17.21 3.81
N LEU A 194 5.22 -18.04 4.07
CA LEU A 194 6.49 -17.59 4.65
C LEU A 194 7.21 -16.55 3.76
N GLN A 195 7.20 -16.70 2.43
CA GLN A 195 7.81 -15.71 1.54
C GLN A 195 7.02 -14.38 1.59
N ASN A 196 5.69 -14.43 1.64
CA ASN A 196 4.85 -13.26 1.78
C ASN A 196 5.05 -12.56 3.14
N ALA A 197 5.23 -13.33 4.22
CA ALA A 197 5.58 -12.80 5.53
C ALA A 197 6.95 -12.09 5.50
N LYS A 198 7.96 -12.64 4.82
CA LYS A 198 9.27 -11.99 4.65
C LYS A 198 9.16 -10.67 3.87
N VAL A 199 8.34 -10.62 2.82
CA VAL A 199 8.09 -9.37 2.07
C VAL A 199 7.48 -8.30 2.98
N ASN A 200 6.46 -8.67 3.76
CA ASN A 200 5.85 -7.79 4.76
C ASN A 200 6.88 -7.33 5.80
N ALA A 201 7.64 -8.27 6.37
CA ALA A 201 8.67 -7.97 7.37
C ALA A 201 9.70 -6.97 6.84
N ALA A 202 10.20 -7.17 5.62
CA ALA A 202 11.16 -6.26 5.00
C ALA A 202 10.58 -4.85 4.81
N GLY A 203 9.34 -4.76 4.30
CA GLY A 203 8.67 -3.47 4.11
C GLY A 203 8.42 -2.74 5.43
N VAL A 204 7.85 -3.42 6.43
CA VAL A 204 7.52 -2.83 7.73
C VAL A 204 8.79 -2.42 8.48
N ALA A 205 9.80 -3.32 8.55
CA ALA A 205 11.03 -3.04 9.30
C ALA A 205 11.80 -1.85 8.71
N VAL A 206 12.01 -1.83 7.40
CA VAL A 206 12.74 -0.71 6.76
C VAL A 206 11.97 0.60 6.93
N LEU A 207 10.65 0.59 6.76
CA LEU A 207 9.84 1.80 6.93
C LEU A 207 9.92 2.34 8.37
N ALA A 208 9.89 1.44 9.36
CA ALA A 208 9.94 1.81 10.78
C ALA A 208 11.33 2.24 11.28
N LEU A 209 12.38 1.99 10.50
CA LEU A 209 13.76 2.40 10.77
C LEU A 209 14.21 3.58 9.89
N ALA A 210 13.48 3.85 8.80
CA ALA A 210 13.87 4.89 7.85
C ALA A 210 13.59 6.30 8.42
N PRO A 211 14.36 7.31 7.98
CA PRO A 211 14.01 8.70 8.26
C PRO A 211 12.63 9.04 7.70
N PRO A 212 11.94 10.06 8.24
CA PRO A 212 10.71 10.56 7.63
C PRO A 212 10.92 10.93 6.16
N ALA A 213 9.91 10.68 5.33
CA ALA A 213 9.95 11.06 3.92
C ALA A 213 10.07 12.59 3.78
N PRO A 214 10.92 13.11 2.88
CA PRO A 214 11.10 14.55 2.69
C PRO A 214 9.80 15.22 2.24
N THR A 215 9.54 16.44 2.70
CA THR A 215 8.43 17.25 2.17
C THR A 215 8.89 17.98 0.92
N VAL A 216 8.21 17.72 -0.19
CA VAL A 216 8.49 18.30 -1.51
C VAL A 216 7.48 19.35 -1.95
N MET A 217 6.57 19.71 -1.05
CA MET A 217 5.52 20.69 -1.27
C MET A 217 5.75 21.92 -0.40
N SER A 218 5.46 23.09 -0.93
CA SER A 218 5.41 24.33 -0.15
C SER A 218 4.20 24.32 0.80
N GLU A 219 4.18 25.22 1.77
CA GLU A 219 3.03 25.44 2.66
C GLU A 219 1.73 25.74 1.91
N ARG A 220 1.83 26.27 0.69
CA ARG A 220 0.69 26.56 -0.19
C ARG A 220 0.28 25.36 -1.06
N GLY A 221 0.91 24.19 -0.88
CA GLY A 221 0.62 22.98 -1.64
C GLY A 221 1.15 22.98 -3.09
N ALA A 222 2.11 23.84 -3.42
CA ALA A 222 2.78 23.82 -4.71
C ALA A 222 4.05 22.97 -4.63
N PRO A 223 4.36 22.14 -5.65
CA PRO A 223 5.61 21.39 -5.70
C PRO A 223 6.83 22.32 -5.66
N LEU A 224 7.84 21.94 -4.88
CA LEU A 224 9.13 22.66 -4.80
C LEU A 224 10.02 22.25 -5.98
N LEU A 225 9.47 22.32 -7.18
CA LEU A 225 10.08 21.98 -8.46
C LEU A 225 10.08 23.20 -9.36
N GLY A 226 11.18 23.46 -10.04
CA GLY A 226 11.32 24.60 -10.93
C GLY A 226 12.24 24.34 -12.11
N ARG A 227 12.18 25.24 -13.08
CA ARG A 227 13.12 25.30 -14.20
C ARG A 227 14.25 26.23 -13.86
N GLN A 228 15.46 25.91 -14.31
CA GLN A 228 16.56 26.88 -14.36
C GLN A 228 16.44 27.78 -15.62
N PRO A 229 17.24 28.86 -15.72
CA PRO A 229 17.14 29.79 -16.85
C PRO A 229 17.25 29.17 -18.22
N SER A 230 17.94 28.01 -18.36
CA SER A 230 18.01 27.23 -19.62
C SER A 230 16.64 26.72 -20.08
N GLY A 231 15.67 26.57 -19.15
CA GLY A 231 14.37 25.93 -19.38
C GLY A 231 14.40 24.39 -19.44
N TYR A 232 15.59 23.80 -19.44
CA TYR A 232 15.79 22.35 -19.64
C TYR A 232 16.44 21.63 -18.45
N ASP A 233 16.60 22.32 -17.32
CA ASP A 233 17.16 21.73 -16.11
C ASP A 233 16.08 21.62 -15.05
N ALA A 234 15.98 20.46 -14.40
CA ALA A 234 15.07 20.25 -13.29
C ALA A 234 15.71 20.68 -11.96
N ALA A 235 15.16 21.70 -11.33
CA ALA A 235 15.59 22.18 -10.01
C ALA A 235 14.65 21.66 -8.93
N LEU A 236 15.14 20.74 -8.10
CA LEU A 236 14.41 20.08 -7.02
C LEU A 236 14.80 20.69 -5.68
N ARG A 237 13.83 20.92 -4.82
CA ARG A 237 14.04 21.34 -3.42
C ARG A 237 13.11 20.55 -2.51
N TRP A 238 13.54 20.30 -1.29
CA TRP A 238 12.80 19.58 -0.27
C TRP A 238 13.19 20.05 1.14
N THR A 239 12.40 19.68 2.14
CA THR A 239 12.76 19.92 3.54
C THR A 239 13.68 18.82 4.04
N ALA A 240 14.64 19.17 4.88
CA ALA A 240 15.51 18.20 5.52
C ALA A 240 14.70 17.21 6.37
N SER A 241 15.07 15.93 6.27
CA SER A 241 14.48 14.86 7.11
C SER A 241 15.40 14.60 8.31
N PRO A 242 14.88 14.62 9.53
CA PRO A 242 15.65 14.25 10.71
C PRO A 242 16.26 12.85 10.58
N GLY A 243 17.52 12.68 10.94
CA GLY A 243 18.23 11.40 10.84
C GLY A 243 18.77 11.06 9.43
N ALA A 244 18.41 11.81 8.39
CA ALA A 244 18.98 11.60 7.06
C ALA A 244 20.44 12.02 6.99
N VAL A 245 21.27 11.18 6.38
CA VAL A 245 22.68 11.47 6.06
C VAL A 245 22.92 11.65 4.57
N ALA A 246 21.97 11.23 3.75
CA ALA A 246 21.96 11.37 2.30
C ALA A 246 20.53 11.42 1.78
N TYR A 247 20.39 11.79 0.53
CA TYR A 247 19.12 11.69 -0.19
C TYR A 247 19.32 10.90 -1.48
N ARG A 248 18.24 10.31 -1.97
CA ARG A 248 18.19 9.68 -3.28
C ARG A 248 17.12 10.37 -4.11
N ILE A 249 17.50 10.84 -5.29
CA ILE A 249 16.61 11.46 -6.26
C ILE A 249 16.17 10.39 -7.25
N PHE A 250 14.91 10.46 -7.63
CA PHE A 250 14.27 9.59 -8.60
C PHE A 250 13.63 10.43 -9.70
N TRP A 251 13.61 9.89 -10.92
CA TRP A 251 12.77 10.44 -11.98
C TRP A 251 12.32 9.35 -12.94
N ARG A 252 11.17 9.55 -13.51
CA ARG A 252 10.53 8.67 -14.48
C ARG A 252 9.80 9.48 -15.52
N GLU A 253 9.71 8.95 -16.74
CA GLU A 253 8.85 9.51 -17.78
C GLU A 253 7.41 9.61 -17.26
N ALA A 254 6.71 10.70 -17.60
CA ALA A 254 5.40 11.00 -17.02
C ALA A 254 4.32 9.95 -17.33
N TRP A 255 4.52 9.13 -18.35
CA TRP A 255 3.63 8.00 -18.72
C TRP A 255 4.06 6.65 -18.11
N ASN A 256 5.16 6.59 -17.38
CA ASN A 256 5.65 5.37 -16.76
C ASN A 256 5.29 5.34 -15.26
N MET A 257 4.89 4.16 -14.77
CA MET A 257 4.56 4.00 -13.34
C MET A 257 5.78 3.73 -12.46
N ASP A 258 6.83 3.15 -13.03
CA ASP A 258 8.02 2.74 -12.30
C ASP A 258 9.13 3.79 -12.38
N TRP A 259 9.84 4.01 -11.27
CA TRP A 259 11.02 4.88 -11.22
C TRP A 259 12.14 4.28 -12.09
N GLN A 260 12.44 4.94 -13.23
CA GLN A 260 13.38 4.45 -14.22
C GLN A 260 14.81 4.90 -13.92
N HIS A 261 14.95 6.02 -13.25
CA HIS A 261 16.22 6.62 -12.95
C HIS A 261 16.33 6.93 -11.46
N GLU A 262 17.53 6.73 -10.92
CA GLU A 262 17.83 7.09 -9.53
C GLU A 262 19.29 7.50 -9.39
N MET A 263 19.55 8.39 -8.44
CA MET A 263 20.90 8.77 -8.04
C MET A 263 20.97 9.11 -6.57
N THR A 264 22.02 8.67 -5.90
CA THR A 264 22.30 9.06 -4.52
C THR A 264 23.12 10.35 -4.51
N ILE A 265 22.72 11.28 -3.66
CA ILE A 265 23.41 12.54 -3.43
C ILE A 265 23.73 12.71 -1.95
N GLY A 266 24.57 13.69 -1.60
CA GLY A 266 24.89 13.98 -0.21
C GLY A 266 23.71 14.54 0.60
N ASN A 267 23.98 14.94 1.84
CA ASN A 267 22.99 15.54 2.73
C ASN A 267 22.77 17.03 2.34
N VAL A 268 21.99 17.22 1.29
CA VAL A 268 21.60 18.53 0.75
C VAL A 268 20.08 18.60 0.63
N THR A 269 19.52 19.81 0.53
CA THR A 269 18.08 20.03 0.43
C THR A 269 17.64 20.59 -0.92
N GLU A 270 18.57 20.66 -1.86
CA GLU A 270 18.29 21.05 -3.24
C GLU A 270 19.26 20.37 -4.20
N TYR A 271 18.82 20.14 -5.42
CA TYR A 271 19.65 19.59 -6.48
C TYR A 271 19.11 19.99 -7.85
N ILE A 272 20.03 20.21 -8.81
CA ILE A 272 19.69 20.48 -10.20
C ILE A 272 20.10 19.29 -11.04
N ILE A 273 19.15 18.71 -11.76
CA ILE A 273 19.41 17.67 -12.76
C ILE A 273 19.52 18.38 -14.11
N PRO A 274 20.72 18.44 -14.71
CA PRO A 274 20.92 19.13 -15.96
C PRO A 274 20.31 18.38 -17.14
N ASN A 275 19.81 19.10 -18.11
CA ASN A 275 19.24 18.59 -19.37
C ASN A 275 18.07 17.62 -19.17
N VAL A 276 17.28 17.79 -18.10
CA VAL A 276 16.07 17.02 -17.84
C VAL A 276 14.89 17.96 -17.68
N SER A 277 13.97 17.93 -18.65
CA SER A 277 12.77 18.78 -18.66
C SER A 277 11.78 18.36 -17.59
N ILE A 278 11.29 19.30 -16.79
CA ILE A 278 10.25 19.03 -15.79
C ILE A 278 8.88 18.72 -16.40
N ASP A 279 8.69 18.93 -17.68
CA ASP A 279 7.41 18.69 -18.37
C ASP A 279 7.29 17.22 -18.82
N ASP A 280 8.42 16.53 -19.01
CA ASP A 280 8.45 15.16 -19.52
C ASP A 280 8.56 14.10 -18.43
N TYR A 281 8.96 14.53 -17.21
CA TYR A 281 9.28 13.61 -16.12
C TYR A 281 8.51 13.93 -14.83
N VAL A 282 8.24 12.90 -14.07
CA VAL A 282 7.85 12.98 -12.66
C VAL A 282 9.08 12.74 -11.81
N PHE A 283 9.30 13.59 -10.82
CA PHE A 283 10.45 13.52 -9.91
C PHE A 283 10.02 13.06 -8.52
N GLY A 284 10.96 12.50 -7.79
CA GLY A 284 10.78 12.12 -6.40
C GLY A 284 12.08 12.19 -5.61
N VAL A 285 11.97 12.25 -4.30
CA VAL A 285 13.11 12.21 -3.39
C VAL A 285 12.80 11.33 -2.18
N ALA A 286 13.80 10.56 -1.73
CA ALA A 286 13.76 9.81 -0.49
C ALA A 286 14.94 10.18 0.38
N ALA A 287 14.74 10.14 1.71
CA ALA A 287 15.77 10.30 2.71
C ALA A 287 16.43 8.94 2.99
N VAL A 288 17.74 8.96 3.29
CA VAL A 288 18.52 7.76 3.60
C VAL A 288 19.31 7.99 4.88
N ASP A 289 19.21 7.06 5.84
CA ASP A 289 19.98 7.10 7.09
C ASP A 289 21.39 6.50 6.93
N ALA A 290 22.16 6.50 8.02
CA ALA A 290 23.52 5.97 8.07
C ALA A 290 23.59 4.44 7.87
N ALA A 291 22.51 3.72 8.17
CA ALA A 291 22.40 2.27 7.97
C ALA A 291 21.92 1.90 6.56
N GLY A 292 21.50 2.88 5.77
CA GLY A 292 21.01 2.72 4.40
C GLY A 292 19.52 2.43 4.32
N HIS A 293 18.73 2.68 5.39
CA HIS A 293 17.28 2.63 5.30
C HIS A 293 16.77 3.83 4.51
N GLU A 294 15.92 3.55 3.54
CA GLU A 294 15.35 4.54 2.62
C GLU A 294 13.90 4.81 2.98
N SER A 295 13.50 6.06 3.06
CA SER A 295 12.11 6.45 3.26
C SER A 295 11.23 6.13 2.04
N VAL A 296 9.92 6.27 2.19
CA VAL A 296 9.02 6.34 1.03
C VAL A 296 9.44 7.52 0.14
N ILE A 297 9.34 7.35 -1.18
CA ILE A 297 9.67 8.40 -2.15
C ILE A 297 8.54 9.43 -2.17
N SER A 298 8.86 10.67 -1.87
CA SER A 298 7.96 11.81 -2.02
C SER A 298 7.99 12.31 -3.45
N ALA A 299 6.89 12.18 -4.19
CA ALA A 299 6.78 12.62 -5.57
C ALA A 299 6.38 14.10 -5.68
N TYR A 300 7.00 14.83 -6.63
CA TYR A 300 6.68 16.22 -6.96
C TYR A 300 5.45 16.29 -7.86
N VAL A 301 4.28 16.04 -7.30
CA VAL A 301 3.02 16.03 -8.05
C VAL A 301 2.02 16.98 -7.41
N VAL A 302 1.24 17.66 -8.25
CA VAL A 302 0.15 18.50 -7.74
C VAL A 302 -0.96 17.59 -7.24
N PRO A 303 -1.38 17.71 -5.97
CA PRO A 303 -2.50 16.91 -5.48
C PRO A 303 -3.74 17.10 -6.35
N PRO A 304 -4.52 16.04 -6.63
CA PRO A 304 -5.75 16.17 -7.38
C PRO A 304 -6.68 17.17 -6.67
N ARG A 305 -7.27 18.07 -7.45
CA ARG A 305 -8.29 18.99 -6.93
C ARG A 305 -9.47 18.13 -6.45
N ARG A 306 -9.82 18.21 -5.17
CA ARG A 306 -11.08 17.63 -4.71
C ARG A 306 -12.20 18.28 -5.53
N PRO A 307 -13.13 17.51 -6.13
CA PRO A 307 -14.34 18.09 -6.70
C PRO A 307 -15.00 18.94 -5.62
N ALA A 308 -15.40 20.17 -5.96
CA ALA A 308 -16.20 20.96 -5.06
C ALA A 308 -17.41 20.11 -4.65
N ALA A 309 -17.68 19.98 -3.36
CA ALA A 309 -18.86 19.30 -2.89
C ALA A 309 -20.05 19.91 -3.62
N THR A 310 -20.71 19.10 -4.46
CA THR A 310 -21.94 19.53 -5.14
C THR A 310 -22.90 19.96 -4.05
N ALA A 311 -23.17 21.26 -3.97
CA ALA A 311 -24.20 21.79 -3.08
C ALA A 311 -25.47 21.02 -3.40
N THR A 312 -25.94 20.20 -2.47
CA THR A 312 -27.26 19.57 -2.52
C THR A 312 -28.26 20.69 -2.69
N GLN A 313 -28.85 20.82 -3.89
CA GLN A 313 -29.99 21.71 -4.06
C GLN A 313 -31.08 21.25 -3.10
N PRO A 314 -31.70 22.15 -2.33
CA PRO A 314 -32.85 21.80 -1.55
C PRO A 314 -33.95 21.33 -2.50
N SER A 315 -34.44 20.11 -2.29
CA SER A 315 -35.62 19.60 -3.00
C SER A 315 -36.77 20.55 -2.75
N SER A 316 -37.19 21.28 -3.80
CA SER A 316 -38.47 21.99 -3.80
C SER A 316 -39.58 20.95 -3.70
N MET A 317 -40.17 20.79 -2.51
CA MET A 317 -41.49 20.19 -2.36
C MET A 317 -42.50 21.02 -3.16
N GLN A 318 -43.12 20.43 -4.12
CA GLN A 318 -44.50 20.76 -4.54
C GLN A 318 -45.36 19.51 -4.39
#